data_46dee7b9d7381fafc670c871f891ee64
#
_entry.id   46dee7b9d7381fafc670c871f891ee64
#
_cell.length_a   1.000
_cell.length_b   1.000
_cell.length_c   1.000
_cell.angle_alpha   90.00
_cell.angle_beta   90.00
_cell.angle_gamma   90.00
#
_symmetry.space_group_name_H-M   'P 1'
#
loop_
_entity.id
_entity.type
_entity.pdbx_description
1 polymer ?
#
loop_
_entity_poly.entity_id
_entity_poly.type
_entity_poly.pdbx_seq_one_letter_code
_entity_poly.pdbx_strand_id
1 'polypeptide(L)'
;MVSTLSHIREIERVGMGAVSPRDTPVIQSWLRCLNDYKLDPTIAQEAYIVPELKLREHREQAEELIRIGRSGLEALFNQIAEQNYVLLLSDARGVTVDFMGDPTFDNQLRRAGLYLGSEWSENRAGTCAVGACLVSGEPVIIHQDDHFDTSHIGLTCTAAPVFDTLGDLTAVLDISQLRSPTAKASQQLALHLVASTARRIELANLMTRTRNDWVLRLARSPEFLDVDPDAAIALDGSGRITGMTHGGFGALARSMNMHGLATRDFLGQPISSVFDIDVDDLPRFMRGRPNGERLLRARNGLVLFASAIAPAVSIRAPVTPEPRLPRALRDMSNGDPAMEKVQARAAKLAARDIPILIQGETGSGKEYLARAIHDSCNSDGNFVAVNCAAIPEHLIESELFGYTPGAFTGASQKGKRGLIEEASGGTLFLDEIGDMPLSLQSRLLRVLSENEVQPVGALKAKPVRLRVLSASHRDLAELVKEGRFRQDLYYRLNAATVTLPALREREDLGWLIDQFLRRIEKENGETYRIDKAALAILLDHDWPGNLRELFNALRVAAALSDGGKIDRGCLPEHLFAEVATDDALRDDDDLRRALKDCGNNVSALARSLGVNRSTIHRRLKRLN
;
A
#
# COMPACT_ATOMS: atom_id res chain seq x y z
N MET A 1 29.47 -40.69 1.80
CA MET A 1 28.02 -40.89 1.62
C MET A 1 27.57 -41.94 2.61
N VAL A 2 26.84 -41.55 3.67
CA VAL A 2 26.13 -42.52 4.53
C VAL A 2 25.11 -43.19 3.65
N SER A 3 25.04 -44.54 3.65
CA SER A 3 24.01 -45.21 2.85
C SER A 3 22.65 -44.88 3.46
N THR A 4 21.64 -44.60 2.65
CA THR A 4 20.25 -44.37 3.08
C THR A 4 19.77 -45.39 4.11
N LEU A 5 20.17 -46.66 3.95
CA LEU A 5 19.86 -47.74 4.90
C LEU A 5 20.52 -47.55 6.29
N SER A 6 21.73 -46.97 6.37
CA SER A 6 22.37 -46.72 7.67
C SER A 6 21.72 -45.57 8.41
N HIS A 7 21.24 -44.55 7.68
CA HIS A 7 20.48 -43.44 8.22
C HIS A 7 19.14 -43.86 8.80
N ILE A 8 18.34 -44.64 8.05
CA ILE A 8 17.06 -45.17 8.53
C ILE A 8 17.26 -46.00 9.81
N ARG A 9 18.28 -46.91 9.83
CA ARG A 9 18.61 -47.70 11.02
C ARG A 9 19.03 -46.85 12.21
N GLU A 10 19.68 -45.73 12.00
CA GLU A 10 20.03 -44.78 13.10
C GLU A 10 18.77 -44.17 13.71
N ILE A 11 17.82 -43.69 12.88
CA ILE A 11 16.53 -43.15 13.34
C ILE A 11 15.74 -44.19 14.13
N GLU A 12 15.62 -45.43 13.60
CA GLU A 12 14.91 -46.53 14.27
C GLU A 12 15.53 -46.88 15.64
N ARG A 13 16.87 -46.92 15.72
CA ARG A 13 17.58 -47.19 16.99
C ARG A 13 17.34 -46.06 18.01
N VAL A 14 17.35 -44.82 17.58
CA VAL A 14 16.99 -43.67 18.45
C VAL A 14 15.56 -43.81 18.95
N GLY A 15 14.63 -44.21 18.09
CA GLY A 15 13.24 -44.52 18.48
C GLY A 15 13.12 -45.62 19.52
N MET A 16 14.07 -46.59 19.54
CA MET A 16 14.18 -47.66 20.56
C MET A 16 14.97 -47.25 21.81
N GLY A 17 15.36 -45.97 21.94
CA GLY A 17 16.09 -45.43 23.10
C GLY A 17 17.61 -45.57 23.03
N ALA A 18 18.20 -45.88 21.88
CA ALA A 18 19.67 -45.89 21.72
C ALA A 18 20.24 -44.48 21.77
N VAL A 19 21.45 -44.36 22.31
CA VAL A 19 22.22 -43.12 22.33
C VAL A 19 22.75 -42.82 20.91
N SER A 20 22.54 -41.61 20.44
CA SER A 20 23.08 -41.09 19.18
C SER A 20 24.03 -39.93 19.47
N PRO A 21 25.08 -39.71 18.66
CA PRO A 21 25.98 -38.58 18.76
C PRO A 21 25.40 -37.28 18.21
N ARG A 22 24.14 -37.27 17.77
CA ARG A 22 23.45 -36.13 17.18
C ARG A 22 23.10 -35.09 18.27
N ASP A 23 22.91 -33.85 17.83
CA ASP A 23 22.48 -32.78 18.71
C ASP A 23 21.11 -33.06 19.32
N THR A 24 20.92 -32.63 20.55
CA THR A 24 19.66 -32.84 21.29
C THR A 24 18.40 -32.40 20.52
N PRO A 25 18.37 -31.22 19.86
CA PRO A 25 17.20 -30.81 19.06
C PRO A 25 16.86 -31.76 17.91
N VAL A 26 17.87 -32.36 17.25
CA VAL A 26 17.69 -33.35 16.20
C VAL A 26 17.04 -34.61 16.74
N ILE A 27 17.62 -35.14 17.84
CA ILE A 27 17.10 -36.38 18.51
C ILE A 27 15.66 -36.16 18.96
N GLN A 28 15.34 -35.02 19.59
CA GLN A 28 13.99 -34.71 20.05
C GLN A 28 13.01 -34.61 18.87
N SER A 29 13.42 -34.00 17.77
CA SER A 29 12.60 -33.93 16.55
C SER A 29 12.37 -35.31 15.94
N TRP A 30 13.40 -36.19 15.83
CA TRP A 30 13.25 -37.55 15.38
C TRP A 30 12.27 -38.34 16.24
N LEU A 31 12.33 -38.19 17.56
CA LEU A 31 11.41 -38.86 18.48
C LEU A 31 9.97 -38.36 18.30
N ARG A 32 9.73 -37.07 18.08
CA ARG A 32 8.39 -36.53 17.74
C ARG A 32 7.89 -37.12 16.40
N CYS A 33 8.75 -37.14 15.39
CA CYS A 33 8.41 -37.69 14.08
C CYS A 33 7.94 -39.13 14.19
N LEU A 34 8.68 -39.96 14.96
CA LEU A 34 8.33 -41.39 15.15
C LEU A 34 7.12 -41.61 16.07
N ASN A 35 7.12 -40.95 17.26
CA ASN A 35 6.18 -41.26 18.33
C ASN A 35 4.88 -40.46 18.24
N ASP A 36 4.95 -39.16 17.90
CA ASP A 36 3.80 -38.28 17.92
C ASP A 36 3.15 -38.22 16.53
N TYR A 37 3.95 -38.02 15.47
CA TYR A 37 3.45 -37.88 14.09
C TYR A 37 3.36 -39.22 13.34
N LYS A 38 3.92 -40.33 13.88
CA LYS A 38 3.88 -41.66 13.28
C LYS A 38 4.45 -41.71 11.85
N LEU A 39 5.48 -40.90 11.57
CA LEU A 39 6.13 -40.91 10.28
C LEU A 39 7.02 -42.16 10.12
N ASP A 40 7.07 -42.70 8.91
CA ASP A 40 7.89 -43.86 8.56
C ASP A 40 9.17 -43.36 7.85
N PRO A 41 10.38 -43.55 8.41
CA PRO A 41 11.62 -43.11 7.80
C PRO A 41 11.99 -43.83 6.50
N THR A 42 11.30 -44.94 6.17
CA THR A 42 11.52 -45.69 4.94
C THR A 42 10.78 -45.10 3.74
N ILE A 43 9.78 -44.24 3.98
CA ILE A 43 8.94 -43.62 2.96
C ILE A 43 9.42 -42.21 2.71
N ALA A 44 10.05 -41.99 1.54
CA ALA A 44 10.40 -40.64 1.11
C ALA A 44 9.15 -39.84 0.77
N GLN A 45 9.04 -38.65 1.32
CA GLN A 45 7.92 -37.73 1.04
C GLN A 45 8.32 -36.68 0.02
N GLU A 46 7.44 -36.39 -0.93
CA GLU A 46 7.63 -35.26 -1.83
C GLU A 46 7.30 -33.96 -1.10
N ALA A 47 8.06 -32.91 -1.42
CA ALA A 47 7.79 -31.58 -0.89
C ALA A 47 6.36 -31.13 -1.23
N TYR A 48 5.58 -30.81 -0.22
CA TYR A 48 4.21 -30.35 -0.40
C TYR A 48 4.16 -28.83 -0.56
N ILE A 49 3.60 -28.38 -1.68
CA ILE A 49 3.34 -26.96 -1.95
C ILE A 49 1.84 -26.72 -1.83
N VAL A 50 1.44 -25.80 -0.98
CA VAL A 50 0.02 -25.48 -0.77
C VAL A 50 -0.61 -24.91 -2.04
N PRO A 51 -1.92 -25.15 -2.30
CA PRO A 51 -2.62 -24.54 -3.42
C PRO A 51 -2.55 -23.01 -3.39
N GLU A 52 -2.54 -22.37 -4.56
CA GLU A 52 -2.35 -20.92 -4.72
C GLU A 52 -3.33 -20.08 -3.89
N LEU A 53 -4.59 -20.53 -3.77
CA LEU A 53 -5.60 -19.85 -2.94
C LEU A 53 -5.20 -19.84 -1.46
N LYS A 54 -4.74 -20.97 -0.94
CA LYS A 54 -4.26 -21.06 0.45
C LYS A 54 -2.98 -20.26 0.67
N LEU A 55 -2.06 -20.30 -0.29
CA LEU A 55 -0.84 -19.48 -0.22
C LEU A 55 -1.19 -18.00 -0.10
N ARG A 56 -2.20 -17.54 -0.84
CA ARG A 56 -2.67 -16.15 -0.76
C ARG A 56 -3.17 -15.81 0.64
N GLU A 57 -3.98 -16.68 1.26
CA GLU A 57 -4.45 -16.49 2.64
C GLU A 57 -3.29 -16.39 3.65
N HIS A 58 -2.30 -17.29 3.54
CA HIS A 58 -1.08 -17.26 4.38
C HIS A 58 -0.29 -15.96 4.20
N ARG A 59 -0.14 -15.48 2.95
CA ARG A 59 0.58 -14.24 2.65
C ARG A 59 -0.17 -13.00 3.13
N GLU A 60 -1.49 -12.96 3.02
CA GLU A 60 -2.32 -11.87 3.54
C GLU A 60 -2.17 -11.76 5.07
N GLN A 61 -2.15 -12.89 5.79
CA GLN A 61 -1.91 -12.91 7.25
C GLN A 61 -0.50 -12.45 7.63
N ALA A 62 0.51 -12.72 6.81
CA ALA A 62 1.90 -12.36 7.03
C ALA A 62 2.30 -11.01 6.39
N GLU A 63 1.41 -10.31 5.69
CA GLU A 63 1.71 -9.13 4.87
C GLU A 63 2.44 -8.03 5.65
N GLU A 64 1.99 -7.72 6.85
CA GLU A 64 2.61 -6.71 7.70
C GLU A 64 4.05 -7.09 8.07
N LEU A 65 4.28 -8.34 8.46
CA LEU A 65 5.61 -8.85 8.82
C LEU A 65 6.54 -8.86 7.61
N ILE A 66 6.08 -9.33 6.45
CA ILE A 66 6.84 -9.31 5.20
C ILE A 66 7.26 -7.88 4.86
N ARG A 67 6.33 -6.92 4.93
CA ARG A 67 6.60 -5.50 4.64
C ARG A 67 7.62 -4.90 5.61
N ILE A 68 7.51 -5.19 6.90
CA ILE A 68 8.44 -4.68 7.94
C ILE A 68 9.81 -5.34 7.80
N GLY A 69 9.84 -6.66 7.56
CA GLY A 69 11.07 -7.45 7.47
C GLY A 69 11.83 -7.28 6.17
N ARG A 70 11.21 -6.76 5.10
CA ARG A 70 11.73 -6.77 3.73
C ARG A 70 13.17 -6.31 3.60
N SER A 71 13.52 -5.15 4.17
CA SER A 71 14.87 -4.61 4.12
C SER A 71 15.90 -5.50 4.83
N GLY A 72 15.51 -6.13 5.94
CA GLY A 72 16.37 -7.07 6.67
C GLY A 72 16.59 -8.36 5.90
N LEU A 73 15.54 -8.88 5.24
CA LEU A 73 15.60 -10.07 4.41
C LEU A 73 16.50 -9.85 3.18
N GLU A 74 16.35 -8.71 2.49
CA GLU A 74 17.19 -8.34 1.34
C GLU A 74 18.66 -8.16 1.76
N ALA A 75 18.92 -7.53 2.90
CA ALA A 75 20.28 -7.37 3.42
C ALA A 75 20.93 -8.72 3.75
N LEU A 76 20.18 -9.63 4.38
CA LEU A 76 20.67 -10.99 4.66
C LEU A 76 20.92 -11.75 3.35
N PHE A 77 19.97 -11.73 2.41
CA PHE A 77 20.11 -12.42 1.13
C PHE A 77 21.35 -11.96 0.36
N ASN A 78 21.60 -10.66 0.30
CA ASN A 78 22.80 -10.11 -0.36
C ASN A 78 24.13 -10.60 0.26
N GLN A 79 24.13 -10.96 1.55
CA GLN A 79 25.32 -11.51 2.21
C GLN A 79 25.57 -13.00 1.91
N ILE A 80 24.50 -13.76 1.58
CA ILE A 80 24.56 -15.21 1.41
C ILE A 80 24.38 -15.67 -0.03
N ALA A 81 23.94 -14.79 -0.95
CA ALA A 81 23.60 -15.15 -2.34
C ALA A 81 24.76 -15.83 -3.10
N GLU A 82 25.99 -15.33 -2.93
CA GLU A 82 27.18 -15.90 -3.58
C GLU A 82 27.56 -17.31 -3.08
N GLN A 83 27.00 -17.73 -1.95
CA GLN A 83 27.25 -19.04 -1.33
C GLN A 83 26.17 -20.07 -1.65
N ASN A 84 25.30 -19.80 -2.63
CA ASN A 84 24.20 -20.66 -3.07
C ASN A 84 23.18 -20.97 -1.94
N TYR A 85 22.99 -20.06 -0.99
CA TYR A 85 21.87 -20.12 -0.06
C TYR A 85 20.61 -19.56 -0.69
N VAL A 86 19.48 -20.12 -0.29
CA VAL A 86 18.16 -19.54 -0.47
C VAL A 86 17.64 -19.07 0.88
N LEU A 87 16.85 -18.03 0.87
CA LEU A 87 16.20 -17.49 2.05
C LEU A 87 14.71 -17.75 1.97
N LEU A 88 14.15 -18.29 3.04
CA LEU A 88 12.74 -18.60 3.21
C LEU A 88 12.22 -17.87 4.45
N LEU A 89 11.07 -17.24 4.35
CA LEU A 89 10.28 -16.79 5.49
C LEU A 89 9.03 -17.65 5.55
N SER A 90 8.89 -18.45 6.59
CA SER A 90 7.73 -19.30 6.81
C SER A 90 6.87 -18.75 7.95
N ASP A 91 5.55 -18.88 7.84
CA ASP A 91 4.62 -18.46 8.88
C ASP A 91 4.59 -19.44 10.07
N ALA A 92 3.77 -19.17 11.07
CA ALA A 92 3.61 -20.01 12.27
C ALA A 92 3.08 -21.43 11.99
N ARG A 93 2.61 -21.72 10.78
CA ARG A 93 2.18 -23.04 10.34
C ARG A 93 3.25 -23.77 9.53
N GLY A 94 4.39 -23.12 9.27
CA GLY A 94 5.49 -23.68 8.49
C GLY A 94 5.34 -23.51 6.98
N VAL A 95 4.38 -22.70 6.52
CA VAL A 95 4.20 -22.41 5.09
C VAL A 95 5.10 -21.23 4.69
N THR A 96 5.91 -21.42 3.65
CA THR A 96 6.79 -20.38 3.11
C THR A 96 5.98 -19.27 2.44
N VAL A 97 5.98 -18.08 3.02
CA VAL A 97 5.20 -16.91 2.59
C VAL A 97 6.02 -15.88 1.83
N ASP A 98 7.35 -15.89 2.00
CA ASP A 98 8.28 -15.09 1.20
C ASP A 98 9.55 -15.89 0.90
N PHE A 99 10.19 -15.59 -0.22
CA PHE A 99 11.29 -16.40 -0.77
C PHE A 99 12.25 -15.51 -1.55
N MET A 100 13.55 -15.76 -1.36
CA MET A 100 14.62 -15.16 -2.16
C MET A 100 15.63 -16.25 -2.54
N GLY A 101 15.85 -16.42 -3.83
CA GLY A 101 16.77 -17.42 -4.39
C GLY A 101 17.30 -16.99 -5.74
N ASP A 102 18.33 -17.69 -6.22
CA ASP A 102 18.86 -17.46 -7.57
C ASP A 102 17.90 -18.07 -8.61
N PRO A 103 17.37 -17.26 -9.54
CA PRO A 103 16.44 -17.74 -10.58
C PRO A 103 16.99 -18.87 -11.46
N THR A 104 18.32 -19.02 -11.56
CA THR A 104 18.93 -20.08 -12.35
C THR A 104 18.68 -21.48 -11.80
N PHE A 105 18.40 -21.60 -10.49
CA PHE A 105 18.09 -22.85 -9.79
C PHE A 105 16.60 -23.07 -9.50
N ASP A 106 15.72 -22.21 -9.99
CA ASP A 106 14.29 -22.17 -9.63
C ASP A 106 13.61 -23.55 -9.69
N ASN A 107 13.83 -24.31 -10.77
CA ASN A 107 13.26 -25.66 -10.93
C ASN A 107 13.79 -26.67 -9.91
N GLN A 108 15.07 -26.56 -9.52
CA GLN A 108 15.67 -27.48 -8.54
C GLN A 108 15.18 -27.13 -7.13
N LEU A 109 15.10 -25.85 -6.81
CA LEU A 109 14.59 -25.36 -5.54
C LEU A 109 13.14 -25.75 -5.33
N ARG A 110 12.31 -25.59 -6.35
CA ARG A 110 10.88 -26.02 -6.30
C ARG A 110 10.73 -27.52 -6.05
N ARG A 111 11.54 -28.36 -6.73
CA ARG A 111 11.52 -29.81 -6.52
C ARG A 111 11.99 -30.21 -5.12
N ALA A 112 12.92 -29.50 -4.55
CA ALA A 112 13.42 -29.71 -3.20
C ALA A 112 12.50 -29.12 -2.12
N GLY A 113 11.42 -28.44 -2.49
CA GLY A 113 10.53 -27.73 -1.57
C GLY A 113 11.10 -26.42 -1.01
N LEU A 114 12.26 -25.97 -1.46
CA LEU A 114 12.87 -24.69 -1.06
C LEU A 114 12.29 -23.56 -1.90
N TYR A 115 10.98 -23.39 -1.82
CA TYR A 115 10.25 -22.47 -2.68
C TYR A 115 8.99 -21.90 -1.99
N LEU A 116 8.43 -20.87 -2.60
CA LEU A 116 7.21 -20.22 -2.13
C LEU A 116 6.04 -21.21 -2.03
N GLY A 117 5.33 -21.22 -0.90
CA GLY A 117 4.19 -22.10 -0.65
C GLY A 117 4.54 -23.48 -0.14
N SER A 118 5.81 -23.83 0.03
CA SER A 118 6.22 -25.11 0.63
C SER A 118 5.87 -25.15 2.11
N GLU A 119 5.32 -26.28 2.57
CA GLU A 119 4.97 -26.52 3.97
C GLU A 119 6.03 -27.38 4.65
N TRP A 120 6.67 -26.82 5.68
CA TRP A 120 7.79 -27.39 6.41
C TRP A 120 7.47 -27.73 7.86
N SER A 121 6.22 -28.01 8.18
CA SER A 121 5.85 -28.51 9.52
C SER A 121 6.41 -29.91 9.77
N GLU A 122 6.85 -30.24 11.01
CA GLU A 122 7.44 -31.55 11.34
C GLU A 122 6.53 -32.73 11.04
N ASN A 123 5.21 -32.58 11.24
CA ASN A 123 4.23 -33.64 10.95
C ASN A 123 4.09 -33.94 9.45
N ARG A 124 4.59 -33.05 8.60
CA ARG A 124 4.51 -33.20 7.13
C ARG A 124 5.89 -33.50 6.52
N ALA A 125 6.89 -32.70 6.84
CA ALA A 125 8.22 -32.80 6.24
C ALA A 125 9.22 -33.62 7.07
N GLY A 126 8.81 -34.11 8.22
CA GLY A 126 9.72 -34.69 9.19
C GLY A 126 10.65 -33.65 9.80
N THR A 127 11.78 -34.10 10.35
CA THR A 127 12.79 -33.19 10.92
C THR A 127 13.39 -32.31 9.83
N CYS A 128 13.10 -31.03 9.91
CA CYS A 128 13.64 -29.95 9.08
C CYS A 128 13.87 -28.71 9.96
N ALA A 129 14.65 -27.74 9.50
CA ALA A 129 15.00 -26.60 10.35
C ALA A 129 13.77 -25.75 10.70
N VAL A 130 12.90 -25.47 9.75
CA VAL A 130 11.67 -24.70 9.99
C VAL A 130 10.76 -25.41 11.01
N GLY A 131 10.46 -26.70 10.79
CA GLY A 131 9.57 -27.48 11.67
C GLY A 131 10.15 -27.62 13.08
N ALA A 132 11.42 -27.97 13.20
CA ALA A 132 12.11 -28.07 14.50
C ALA A 132 12.15 -26.73 15.25
N CYS A 133 12.39 -25.63 14.54
CA CYS A 133 12.38 -24.28 15.07
C CYS A 133 10.97 -23.86 15.55
N LEU A 134 9.91 -24.18 14.82
CA LEU A 134 8.52 -23.91 15.22
C LEU A 134 8.16 -24.61 16.54
N VAL A 135 8.63 -25.83 16.74
CA VAL A 135 8.31 -26.62 17.94
C VAL A 135 9.18 -26.22 19.13
N SER A 136 10.49 -25.98 18.91
CA SER A 136 11.41 -25.63 19.99
C SER A 136 11.37 -24.16 20.41
N GLY A 137 10.98 -23.27 19.50
CA GLY A 137 11.12 -21.82 19.69
C GLY A 137 12.57 -21.33 19.72
N GLU A 138 13.54 -22.16 19.31
CA GLU A 138 14.97 -21.89 19.37
C GLU A 138 15.61 -21.94 17.99
N PRO A 139 16.68 -21.17 17.74
CA PRO A 139 17.45 -21.30 16.51
C PRO A 139 18.07 -22.70 16.37
N VAL A 140 17.98 -23.28 15.16
CA VAL A 140 18.37 -24.66 14.91
C VAL A 140 19.10 -24.84 13.59
N ILE A 141 20.05 -25.80 13.55
CA ILE A 141 20.73 -26.26 12.34
C ILE A 141 20.33 -27.71 12.10
N ILE A 142 19.77 -28.00 10.96
CA ILE A 142 19.51 -29.36 10.45
C ILE A 142 20.39 -29.55 9.22
N HIS A 143 21.39 -30.40 9.35
CA HIS A 143 22.45 -30.57 8.35
C HIS A 143 22.46 -31.96 7.79
N GLN A 144 22.23 -32.09 6.48
CA GLN A 144 22.32 -33.35 5.73
C GLN A 144 21.51 -34.49 6.42
N ASP A 145 22.20 -35.50 6.92
CA ASP A 145 21.61 -36.67 7.57
C ASP A 145 21.03 -36.40 8.98
N ASP A 146 20.92 -35.15 9.42
CA ASP A 146 20.06 -34.75 10.53
C ASP A 146 18.58 -34.73 10.13
N HIS A 147 18.27 -34.55 8.83
CA HIS A 147 16.88 -34.59 8.35
C HIS A 147 16.28 -35.98 8.57
N PHE A 148 14.98 -36.04 8.88
CA PHE A 148 14.28 -37.31 9.05
C PHE A 148 14.04 -38.01 7.70
N ASP A 149 13.60 -37.26 6.71
CA ASP A 149 13.27 -37.78 5.38
C ASP A 149 14.52 -37.95 4.52
N THR A 150 14.63 -39.10 3.89
CA THR A 150 15.78 -39.48 3.05
C THR A 150 15.92 -38.61 1.79
N SER A 151 14.83 -37.99 1.32
CA SER A 151 14.84 -37.06 0.18
C SER A 151 15.54 -35.74 0.54
N HIS A 152 15.59 -35.38 1.81
CA HIS A 152 16.17 -34.14 2.31
C HIS A 152 17.63 -34.25 2.79
N ILE A 153 18.23 -35.45 2.77
CA ILE A 153 19.63 -35.68 3.24
C ILE A 153 20.67 -34.80 2.51
N GLY A 154 20.36 -34.31 1.30
CA GLY A 154 21.24 -33.39 0.59
C GLY A 154 21.22 -31.95 1.13
N LEU A 155 20.16 -31.58 1.83
CA LEU A 155 19.90 -30.22 2.27
C LEU A 155 20.73 -29.85 3.50
N THR A 156 20.95 -28.58 3.65
CA THR A 156 21.43 -27.97 4.89
C THR A 156 20.62 -26.73 5.16
N CYS A 157 19.92 -26.73 6.29
CA CYS A 157 18.96 -25.74 6.66
C CYS A 157 19.32 -25.13 8.02
N THR A 158 19.20 -23.82 8.14
CA THR A 158 19.51 -23.07 9.36
C THR A 158 18.40 -22.06 9.60
N ALA A 159 17.65 -22.24 10.69
CA ALA A 159 16.47 -21.46 10.99
C ALA A 159 16.53 -20.75 12.34
N ALA A 160 15.86 -19.60 12.43
CA ALA A 160 15.63 -18.89 13.68
C ALA A 160 14.17 -18.43 13.77
N PRO A 161 13.57 -18.46 14.98
CA PRO A 161 12.21 -18.02 15.22
C PRO A 161 12.10 -16.50 15.16
N VAL A 162 10.94 -16.00 14.78
CA VAL A 162 10.55 -14.59 14.84
C VAL A 162 9.29 -14.50 15.68
N PHE A 163 9.41 -13.82 16.82
CA PHE A 163 8.30 -13.62 17.75
C PHE A 163 7.63 -12.26 17.51
N ASP A 164 6.34 -12.19 17.80
CA ASP A 164 5.64 -10.92 17.86
C ASP A 164 5.90 -10.18 19.17
N THR A 165 5.29 -9.02 19.32
CA THR A 165 5.46 -8.16 20.51
C THR A 165 4.81 -8.71 21.77
N LEU A 166 3.99 -9.75 21.67
CA LEU A 166 3.30 -10.43 22.76
C LEU A 166 3.96 -11.76 23.15
N GLY A 167 4.98 -12.18 22.40
CA GLY A 167 5.76 -13.39 22.62
C GLY A 167 5.23 -14.63 21.89
N ASP A 168 4.27 -14.46 20.98
CA ASP A 168 3.81 -15.56 20.14
C ASP A 168 4.75 -15.72 18.94
N LEU A 169 5.13 -16.97 18.62
CA LEU A 169 5.95 -17.28 17.45
C LEU A 169 5.10 -17.07 16.19
N THR A 170 5.46 -16.11 15.36
CA THR A 170 4.68 -15.71 14.18
C THR A 170 5.30 -16.14 12.86
N ALA A 171 6.62 -16.33 12.83
CA ALA A 171 7.33 -16.77 11.64
C ALA A 171 8.65 -17.45 11.99
N VAL A 172 9.21 -18.12 11.00
CA VAL A 172 10.56 -18.70 11.04
C VAL A 172 11.33 -18.17 9.84
N LEU A 173 12.49 -17.60 10.09
CA LEU A 173 13.45 -17.22 9.07
C LEU A 173 14.44 -18.36 8.86
N ASP A 174 14.55 -18.87 7.64
CA ASP A 174 15.42 -19.99 7.27
C ASP A 174 16.32 -19.61 6.09
N ILE A 175 17.57 -20.08 6.15
CA ILE A 175 18.46 -20.13 5.01
C ILE A 175 18.88 -21.56 4.74
N SER A 176 18.72 -21.97 3.50
CA SER A 176 18.94 -23.36 3.09
C SER A 176 19.85 -23.48 1.87
N GLN A 177 20.59 -24.58 1.79
CA GLN A 177 21.38 -24.96 0.62
C GLN A 177 20.92 -26.31 0.10
N LEU A 178 20.85 -26.45 -1.23
CA LEU A 178 20.58 -27.74 -1.89
C LEU A 178 21.68 -28.79 -1.64
N ARG A 179 22.92 -28.31 -1.50
CA ARG A 179 24.09 -29.15 -1.19
C ARG A 179 25.10 -28.32 -0.42
N SER A 180 25.52 -28.79 0.73
CA SER A 180 26.62 -28.17 1.47
C SER A 180 27.87 -29.04 1.34
N PRO A 181 28.99 -28.49 0.81
CA PRO A 181 30.27 -29.21 0.75
C PRO A 181 31.02 -29.20 2.09
N THR A 182 30.54 -28.44 3.08
CA THR A 182 31.24 -28.16 4.34
C THR A 182 30.63 -28.93 5.51
N ALA A 183 31.42 -29.09 6.58
CA ALA A 183 30.93 -29.76 7.80
C ALA A 183 29.90 -28.90 8.55
N LYS A 184 29.02 -29.53 9.35
CA LYS A 184 27.99 -28.87 10.17
C LYS A 184 28.51 -27.67 10.99
N ALA A 185 29.73 -27.77 11.53
CA ALA A 185 30.33 -26.70 12.33
C ALA A 185 30.45 -25.37 11.58
N SER A 186 30.56 -25.38 10.25
CA SER A 186 30.59 -24.15 9.44
C SER A 186 29.24 -23.41 9.43
N GLN A 187 28.15 -24.10 9.76
CA GLN A 187 26.79 -23.53 9.78
C GLN A 187 26.53 -22.64 11.01
N GLN A 188 27.47 -22.62 11.98
CA GLN A 188 27.35 -21.73 13.15
C GLN A 188 27.34 -20.25 12.76
N LEU A 189 28.12 -19.87 11.75
CA LEU A 189 28.10 -18.51 11.21
C LEU A 189 26.74 -18.19 10.56
N ALA A 190 26.22 -19.12 9.78
CA ALA A 190 24.89 -19.01 9.17
C ALA A 190 23.80 -18.85 10.25
N LEU A 191 23.83 -19.66 11.32
CA LEU A 191 22.92 -19.54 12.44
C LEU A 191 22.97 -18.16 13.11
N HIS A 192 24.18 -17.64 13.29
CA HIS A 192 24.37 -16.31 13.88
C HIS A 192 23.75 -15.21 13.01
N LEU A 193 23.94 -15.27 11.70
CA LEU A 193 23.38 -14.31 10.74
C LEU A 193 21.85 -14.36 10.73
N VAL A 194 21.26 -15.56 10.67
CA VAL A 194 19.79 -15.74 10.67
C VAL A 194 19.18 -15.25 11.97
N ALA A 195 19.75 -15.67 13.13
CA ALA A 195 19.27 -15.27 14.45
C ALA A 195 19.41 -13.74 14.68
N SER A 196 20.49 -13.13 14.20
CA SER A 196 20.66 -11.68 14.27
C SER A 196 19.62 -10.95 13.42
N THR A 197 19.35 -11.45 12.21
CA THR A 197 18.34 -10.87 11.34
C THR A 197 16.93 -11.03 11.91
N ALA A 198 16.60 -12.20 12.50
CA ALA A 198 15.32 -12.43 13.16
C ALA A 198 15.09 -11.40 14.29
N ARG A 199 16.09 -11.17 15.17
CA ARG A 199 16.02 -10.15 16.23
C ARG A 199 15.80 -8.73 15.69
N ARG A 200 16.45 -8.38 14.56
CA ARG A 200 16.25 -7.08 13.90
C ARG A 200 14.83 -6.92 13.36
N ILE A 201 14.24 -7.99 12.81
CA ILE A 201 12.85 -8.00 12.37
C ILE A 201 11.91 -7.82 13.56
N GLU A 202 12.14 -8.52 14.68
CA GLU A 202 11.36 -8.32 15.91
C GLU A 202 11.44 -6.88 16.42
N LEU A 203 12.63 -6.30 16.46
CA LEU A 203 12.81 -4.91 16.87
C LEU A 203 12.08 -3.94 15.94
N ALA A 204 12.16 -4.13 14.62
CA ALA A 204 11.45 -3.32 13.64
C ALA A 204 9.92 -3.47 13.79
N ASN A 205 9.44 -4.68 14.08
CA ASN A 205 8.03 -4.96 14.35
C ASN A 205 7.56 -4.24 15.62
N LEU A 206 8.31 -4.34 16.72
CA LEU A 206 8.04 -3.62 17.97
C LEU A 206 7.96 -2.11 17.72
N MET A 207 8.99 -1.53 17.10
CA MET A 207 9.05 -0.10 16.79
C MET A 207 7.88 0.38 15.91
N THR A 208 7.38 -0.48 15.02
CA THR A 208 6.26 -0.15 14.14
C THR A 208 4.93 -0.18 14.87
N ARG A 209 4.72 -1.20 15.72
CA ARG A 209 3.45 -1.40 16.44
C ARG A 209 3.28 -0.48 17.64
N THR A 210 4.39 -0.09 18.29
CA THR A 210 4.39 0.71 19.52
C THR A 210 4.88 2.14 19.30
N ARG A 211 4.51 2.75 18.16
CA ARG A 211 4.93 4.13 17.80
C ARG A 211 4.50 5.20 18.81
N ASN A 212 3.41 4.95 19.54
CA ASN A 212 2.84 5.87 20.51
C ASN A 212 3.30 5.56 21.95
N ASP A 213 4.18 4.57 22.11
CA ASP A 213 4.70 4.14 23.39
C ASP A 213 6.18 4.49 23.52
N TRP A 214 6.68 4.52 24.74
CA TRP A 214 8.12 4.53 25.00
C TRP A 214 8.72 3.19 24.58
N VAL A 215 9.88 3.21 23.92
CA VAL A 215 10.64 1.98 23.65
C VAL A 215 11.98 2.05 24.37
N LEU A 216 12.18 1.17 25.35
CA LEU A 216 13.41 1.02 26.10
C LEU A 216 14.25 -0.10 25.47
N ARG A 217 15.34 0.27 24.80
CA ARG A 217 16.33 -0.66 24.26
C ARG A 217 17.39 -0.96 25.29
N LEU A 218 17.80 -2.22 25.38
CA LEU A 218 18.75 -2.72 26.36
C LEU A 218 19.92 -3.43 25.68
N ALA A 219 21.12 -3.25 26.20
CA ALA A 219 22.32 -3.97 25.75
C ALA A 219 23.25 -4.25 26.95
N ARG A 220 24.07 -5.30 26.83
CA ARG A 220 25.12 -5.61 27.81
C ARG A 220 26.35 -4.73 27.65
N SER A 221 26.53 -4.14 26.44
CA SER A 221 27.64 -3.27 26.11
C SER A 221 27.11 -1.92 25.62
N PRO A 222 27.69 -0.79 26.08
CA PRO A 222 27.24 0.53 25.66
C PRO A 222 27.45 0.81 24.18
N GLU A 223 28.43 0.18 23.54
CA GLU A 223 28.78 0.40 22.13
C GLU A 223 27.70 -0.11 21.19
N PHE A 224 27.02 -1.21 21.55
CA PHE A 224 25.97 -1.83 20.73
C PHE A 224 24.56 -1.32 21.00
N LEU A 225 24.37 -0.52 22.06
CA LEU A 225 23.06 -0.06 22.50
C LEU A 225 22.24 0.65 21.42
N ASP A 226 22.89 1.45 20.59
CA ASP A 226 22.21 2.22 19.54
C ASP A 226 22.21 1.51 18.17
N VAL A 227 23.05 0.50 17.96
CA VAL A 227 23.26 -0.15 16.65
C VAL A 227 22.59 -1.52 16.57
N ASP A 228 22.79 -2.37 17.59
CA ASP A 228 22.27 -3.75 17.65
C ASP A 228 21.91 -4.11 19.10
N PRO A 229 20.83 -3.55 19.68
CA PRO A 229 20.45 -3.81 21.07
C PRO A 229 20.06 -5.28 21.26
N ASP A 230 20.44 -5.85 22.40
CA ASP A 230 20.12 -7.24 22.76
C ASP A 230 18.61 -7.44 23.01
N ALA A 231 17.91 -6.38 23.42
CA ALA A 231 16.53 -6.43 23.87
C ALA A 231 15.82 -5.08 23.67
N ALA A 232 14.49 -5.13 23.54
CA ALA A 232 13.67 -3.94 23.56
C ALA A 232 12.32 -4.21 24.25
N ILE A 233 11.82 -3.22 24.99
CA ILE A 233 10.57 -3.27 25.76
C ILE A 233 9.80 -2.00 25.46
N ALA A 234 8.52 -2.13 25.12
CA ALA A 234 7.61 -1.01 24.92
C ALA A 234 6.83 -0.72 26.21
N LEU A 235 6.64 0.56 26.52
CA LEU A 235 5.98 1.02 27.74
C LEU A 235 4.96 2.10 27.39
N ASP A 236 3.76 2.02 27.94
CA ASP A 236 2.76 3.07 27.82
C ASP A 236 3.14 4.34 28.61
N GLY A 237 2.31 5.38 28.54
CA GLY A 237 2.53 6.64 29.27
C GLY A 237 2.47 6.52 30.79
N SER A 238 2.04 5.37 31.35
CA SER A 238 2.05 5.06 32.79
C SER A 238 3.21 4.13 33.19
N GLY A 239 4.11 3.79 32.25
CA GLY A 239 5.25 2.91 32.48
C GLY A 239 4.90 1.43 32.53
N ARG A 240 3.73 1.02 32.03
CA ARG A 240 3.34 -0.39 31.93
C ARG A 240 3.83 -0.99 30.62
N ILE A 241 4.26 -2.23 30.70
CA ILE A 241 4.78 -2.98 29.55
C ILE A 241 3.63 -3.30 28.58
N THR A 242 3.73 -2.81 27.36
CA THR A 242 2.74 -3.03 26.27
C THR A 242 3.20 -4.06 25.25
N GLY A 243 4.51 -4.32 25.19
CA GLY A 243 5.10 -5.30 24.29
C GLY A 243 6.61 -5.40 24.47
N MET A 244 7.21 -6.43 23.90
CA MET A 244 8.66 -6.60 23.95
C MET A 244 9.15 -7.51 22.82
N THR A 245 10.46 -7.46 22.53
CA THR A 245 11.14 -8.49 21.72
C THR A 245 11.39 -9.74 22.56
N HIS A 246 11.66 -10.88 21.91
CA HIS A 246 12.06 -12.10 22.63
C HIS A 246 13.29 -11.87 23.52
N GLY A 247 14.26 -11.09 23.04
CA GLY A 247 15.39 -10.64 23.87
C GLY A 247 14.96 -9.82 25.08
N GLY A 248 13.89 -9.01 24.96
CA GLY A 248 13.27 -8.24 26.03
C GLY A 248 12.71 -9.15 27.12
N PHE A 249 11.95 -10.16 26.74
CA PHE A 249 11.47 -11.20 27.65
C PHE A 249 12.63 -11.86 28.41
N GLY A 250 13.68 -12.31 27.71
CA GLY A 250 14.85 -12.91 28.33
C GLY A 250 15.58 -11.97 29.30
N ALA A 251 15.61 -10.66 29.03
CA ALA A 251 16.19 -9.66 29.93
C ALA A 251 15.36 -9.52 31.22
N LEU A 252 14.01 -9.43 31.08
CA LEU A 252 13.10 -9.34 32.23
C LEU A 252 13.16 -10.60 33.10
N ALA A 253 13.09 -11.79 32.51
CA ALA A 253 13.14 -13.06 33.22
C ALA A 253 14.44 -13.23 34.02
N ARG A 254 15.60 -12.90 33.43
CA ARG A 254 16.89 -12.88 34.11
C ARG A 254 16.95 -11.85 35.23
N SER A 255 16.35 -10.68 35.03
CA SER A 255 16.33 -9.59 36.02
C SER A 255 15.50 -9.93 37.27
N MET A 256 14.59 -10.89 37.17
CA MET A 256 13.76 -11.36 38.28
C MET A 256 14.23 -12.69 38.89
N ASN A 257 15.24 -13.35 38.33
CA ASN A 257 15.68 -14.71 38.69
C ASN A 257 14.52 -15.73 38.65
N MET A 258 13.57 -15.56 37.74
CA MET A 258 12.39 -16.40 37.61
C MET A 258 12.50 -17.32 36.38
N HIS A 259 12.18 -18.59 36.60
CA HIS A 259 12.10 -19.61 35.55
C HIS A 259 10.63 -20.01 35.33
N GLY A 260 10.27 -20.33 34.10
CA GLY A 260 8.92 -20.83 33.77
C GLY A 260 7.87 -19.73 33.53
N LEU A 261 8.27 -18.45 33.43
CA LEU A 261 7.40 -17.35 33.04
C LEU A 261 7.20 -17.32 31.51
N ALA A 262 6.06 -16.79 31.07
CA ALA A 262 5.78 -16.46 29.69
C ALA A 262 5.81 -14.94 29.46
N THR A 263 5.97 -14.49 28.22
CA THR A 263 5.96 -13.06 27.88
C THR A 263 4.69 -12.36 28.38
N ARG A 264 3.55 -13.05 28.32
CA ARG A 264 2.24 -12.54 28.75
C ARG A 264 2.18 -12.20 30.25
N ASP A 265 3.02 -12.83 31.07
CA ASP A 265 3.06 -12.55 32.51
C ASP A 265 3.63 -11.16 32.85
N PHE A 266 4.39 -10.59 31.91
CA PHE A 266 4.97 -9.24 32.05
C PHE A 266 4.08 -8.14 31.46
N LEU A 267 3.17 -8.48 30.53
CA LEU A 267 2.31 -7.48 29.90
C LEU A 267 1.39 -6.81 30.94
N GLY A 268 1.32 -5.48 30.89
CA GLY A 268 0.57 -4.66 31.86
C GLY A 268 1.27 -4.45 33.19
N GLN A 269 2.38 -5.14 33.49
CA GLN A 269 3.19 -4.90 34.68
C GLN A 269 3.92 -3.56 34.55
N PRO A 270 4.08 -2.79 35.67
CA PRO A 270 4.89 -1.59 35.64
C PRO A 270 6.38 -1.97 35.51
N ILE A 271 7.15 -1.21 34.73
CA ILE A 271 8.59 -1.42 34.55
C ILE A 271 9.35 -1.36 35.91
N SER A 272 8.85 -0.55 36.83
CA SER A 272 9.38 -0.43 38.20
C SER A 272 9.29 -1.71 39.03
N SER A 273 8.51 -2.72 38.60
CA SER A 273 8.52 -4.04 39.26
C SER A 273 9.80 -4.82 39.00
N VAL A 274 10.51 -4.54 37.91
CA VAL A 274 11.72 -5.25 37.47
C VAL A 274 12.99 -4.40 37.64
N PHE A 275 12.92 -3.14 37.21
CA PHE A 275 14.04 -2.20 37.23
C PHE A 275 13.80 -1.08 38.23
N ASP A 276 14.89 -0.47 38.70
CA ASP A 276 14.85 0.66 39.62
C ASP A 276 14.66 1.99 38.87
N ILE A 277 13.58 2.06 38.08
CA ILE A 277 13.18 3.24 37.31
C ILE A 277 11.67 3.35 37.25
N ASP A 278 11.18 4.58 37.01
CA ASP A 278 9.80 4.85 36.63
C ASP A 278 9.73 5.52 35.26
N VAL A 279 8.52 5.71 34.72
CA VAL A 279 8.30 6.33 33.40
C VAL A 279 8.91 7.74 33.32
N ASP A 280 8.89 8.49 34.44
CA ASP A 280 9.46 9.84 34.54
C ASP A 280 11.00 9.85 34.46
N ASP A 281 11.64 8.71 34.64
CA ASP A 281 13.09 8.56 34.49
C ASP A 281 13.53 8.28 33.05
N LEU A 282 12.63 7.84 32.15
CA LEU A 282 12.96 7.46 30.79
C LEU A 282 13.65 8.55 29.97
N PRO A 283 13.31 9.85 30.11
CA PRO A 283 14.02 10.93 29.42
C PRO A 283 15.54 10.96 29.72
N ARG A 284 15.98 10.43 30.85
CA ARG A 284 17.42 10.36 31.21
C ARG A 284 18.20 9.40 30.30
N PHE A 285 17.50 8.43 29.68
CA PHE A 285 18.07 7.42 28.79
C PHE A 285 17.99 7.80 27.32
N MET A 286 17.46 8.98 26.98
CA MET A 286 17.39 9.46 25.60
C MET A 286 18.77 9.79 25.04
N ARG A 287 18.88 9.86 23.70
CA ARG A 287 20.08 10.34 22.98
C ARG A 287 20.48 11.74 23.48
N GLY A 288 21.76 11.95 23.74
CA GLY A 288 22.31 13.20 24.26
C GLY A 288 23.24 13.03 25.46
N ARG A 289 23.26 11.83 26.07
CA ARG A 289 24.24 11.43 27.07
C ARG A 289 25.13 10.31 26.55
N PRO A 290 26.39 10.21 27.01
CA PRO A 290 27.26 9.07 26.67
C PRO A 290 26.59 7.75 27.01
N ASN A 291 26.70 6.74 26.13
CA ASN A 291 26.08 5.43 26.35
C ASN A 291 26.54 4.77 27.67
N GLY A 292 27.79 4.98 28.07
CA GLY A 292 28.34 4.45 29.29
C GLY A 292 27.70 5.00 30.57
N GLU A 293 27.01 6.15 30.51
CA GLU A 293 26.30 6.75 31.65
C GLU A 293 24.85 6.29 31.77
N ARG A 294 24.31 5.61 30.73
CA ARG A 294 22.92 5.16 30.68
C ARG A 294 22.74 3.77 31.27
N LEU A 295 23.11 3.65 32.56
CA LEU A 295 23.03 2.40 33.31
C LEU A 295 21.65 2.18 33.90
N LEU A 296 21.08 1.01 33.64
CA LEU A 296 19.83 0.53 34.20
C LEU A 296 20.12 -0.62 35.19
N ARG A 297 19.64 -0.51 36.40
CA ARG A 297 19.80 -1.53 37.43
C ARG A 297 18.52 -2.32 37.64
N ALA A 298 18.63 -3.62 37.56
CA ALA A 298 17.55 -4.51 37.95
C ALA A 298 17.57 -4.71 39.48
N ARG A 299 16.42 -5.06 40.04
CA ARG A 299 16.29 -5.30 41.49
C ARG A 299 17.16 -6.44 42.03
N ASN A 300 17.52 -7.40 41.18
CA ASN A 300 18.45 -8.48 41.52
C ASN A 300 19.94 -8.10 41.39
N GLY A 301 20.24 -6.83 41.08
CA GLY A 301 21.60 -6.33 40.95
C GLY A 301 22.19 -6.45 39.52
N LEU A 302 21.49 -7.03 38.55
CA LEU A 302 21.92 -7.05 37.14
C LEU A 302 21.97 -5.62 36.60
N VAL A 303 23.06 -5.27 35.93
CA VAL A 303 23.26 -3.97 35.30
C VAL A 303 23.24 -4.12 33.77
N LEU A 304 22.45 -3.30 33.11
CA LEU A 304 22.34 -3.20 31.68
C LEU A 304 22.52 -1.75 31.23
N PHE A 305 22.90 -1.54 29.98
CA PHE A 305 22.86 -0.22 29.35
C PHE A 305 21.49 -0.04 28.70
N ALA A 306 20.89 1.13 28.83
CA ALA A 306 19.55 1.42 28.34
C ALA A 306 19.51 2.67 27.46
N SER A 307 18.72 2.63 26.39
CA SER A 307 18.40 3.79 25.55
C SER A 307 16.89 3.88 25.35
N ALA A 308 16.30 5.00 25.76
CA ALA A 308 14.88 5.24 25.61
C ALA A 308 14.60 6.02 24.31
N ILE A 309 13.62 5.54 23.57
CA ILE A 309 13.02 6.26 22.46
C ILE A 309 11.67 6.75 22.95
N ALA A 310 11.50 8.08 22.94
CA ALA A 310 10.22 8.65 23.30
C ALA A 310 9.13 8.15 22.35
N PRO A 311 7.88 8.04 22.84
CA PRO A 311 6.73 7.88 21.95
C PRO A 311 6.96 8.83 20.79
N ALA A 312 6.77 8.35 19.55
CA ALA A 312 6.55 9.29 18.47
C ALA A 312 5.47 10.16 19.06
N VAL A 313 5.88 11.28 19.71
CA VAL A 313 4.93 12.31 19.96
C VAL A 313 4.31 12.39 18.59
N SER A 314 3.10 11.81 18.43
CA SER A 314 2.16 12.54 17.66
C SER A 314 2.39 13.93 18.24
N ILE A 315 3.26 14.72 17.62
CA ILE A 315 2.98 16.10 17.56
C ILE A 315 1.57 15.98 17.00
N ARG A 316 0.59 15.94 17.87
CA ARG A 316 -0.62 16.65 17.63
C ARG A 316 -0.03 17.99 17.31
N ALA A 317 0.29 18.16 16.06
CA ALA A 317 0.48 19.42 15.41
C ALA A 317 -0.67 20.16 15.99
N PRO A 318 -0.41 21.23 16.84
CA PRO A 318 -1.39 21.81 17.75
C PRO A 318 -2.63 21.66 16.95
N VAL A 319 -3.74 21.03 17.44
CA VAL A 319 -4.86 20.56 16.63
C VAL A 319 -5.11 21.73 15.73
N THR A 320 -4.34 21.76 14.69
CA THR A 320 -4.61 22.62 13.54
C THR A 320 -5.89 21.96 13.19
N PRO A 321 -7.04 22.62 13.52
CA PRO A 321 -8.37 22.01 13.40
C PRO A 321 -8.29 21.40 12.04
N GLU A 322 -8.44 20.06 11.90
CA GLU A 322 -8.17 19.26 10.68
C GLU A 322 -8.38 20.19 9.53
N PRO A 323 -7.38 20.56 8.73
CA PRO A 323 -7.37 21.82 8.00
C PRO A 323 -8.70 21.82 7.32
N ARG A 324 -9.63 22.60 7.91
CA ARG A 324 -11.09 22.46 7.67
C ARG A 324 -11.17 22.58 6.20
N LEU A 325 -11.54 21.48 5.56
CA LEU A 325 -11.47 21.34 4.11
C LEU A 325 -11.94 22.67 3.53
N PRO A 326 -11.15 23.41 2.78
CA PRO A 326 -11.53 24.72 2.31
C PRO A 326 -12.95 24.65 1.79
N ARG A 327 -13.78 25.62 2.09
CA ARG A 327 -15.22 25.57 1.80
C ARG A 327 -15.48 25.20 0.34
N ALA A 328 -14.70 25.77 -0.58
CA ALA A 328 -14.81 25.49 -2.00
C ALA A 328 -14.61 24.00 -2.35
N LEU A 329 -13.68 23.31 -1.68
CA LEU A 329 -13.46 21.88 -1.88
C LEU A 329 -14.51 21.04 -1.17
N ARG A 330 -14.90 21.42 0.04
CA ARG A 330 -15.92 20.70 0.83
C ARG A 330 -17.28 20.65 0.14
N ASP A 331 -17.68 21.77 -0.50
CA ASP A 331 -18.98 21.92 -1.15
C ASP A 331 -19.09 21.12 -2.47
N MET A 332 -18.08 20.28 -2.83
CA MET A 332 -18.08 19.45 -4.04
C MET A 332 -18.73 18.07 -3.87
N SER A 333 -18.97 17.61 -2.64
CA SER A 333 -19.50 16.29 -2.34
C SER A 333 -20.13 16.26 -0.95
N ASN A 334 -20.99 15.27 -0.71
CA ASN A 334 -21.59 15.03 0.59
C ASN A 334 -21.53 13.54 0.95
N GLY A 335 -20.45 13.14 1.59
CA GLY A 335 -20.29 11.78 2.13
C GLY A 335 -19.90 10.72 1.11
N ASP A 336 -19.44 11.10 -0.10
CA ASP A 336 -18.87 10.15 -1.05
C ASP A 336 -17.38 9.86 -0.73
N PRO A 337 -16.99 8.61 -0.39
CA PRO A 337 -15.64 8.29 0.07
C PRO A 337 -14.56 8.51 -0.99
N ALA A 338 -14.90 8.38 -2.29
CA ALA A 338 -13.96 8.62 -3.38
C ALA A 338 -13.68 10.11 -3.52
N MET A 339 -14.73 10.94 -3.47
CA MET A 339 -14.59 12.39 -3.51
C MET A 339 -13.93 12.96 -2.26
N GLU A 340 -14.16 12.41 -1.07
CA GLU A 340 -13.46 12.81 0.16
C GLU A 340 -11.95 12.65 0.04
N LYS A 341 -11.48 11.55 -0.57
CA LYS A 341 -10.05 11.35 -0.88
C LYS A 341 -9.52 12.37 -1.87
N VAL A 342 -10.30 12.69 -2.92
CA VAL A 342 -9.96 13.73 -3.91
C VAL A 342 -9.85 15.08 -3.23
N GLN A 343 -10.84 15.48 -2.43
CA GLN A 343 -10.88 16.74 -1.70
C GLN A 343 -9.72 16.90 -0.72
N ALA A 344 -9.43 15.85 0.08
CA ALA A 344 -8.32 15.84 1.03
C ALA A 344 -6.97 15.95 0.31
N ARG A 345 -6.80 15.28 -0.83
CA ARG A 345 -5.59 15.37 -1.66
C ARG A 345 -5.46 16.75 -2.29
N ALA A 346 -6.54 17.27 -2.88
CA ALA A 346 -6.57 18.61 -3.47
C ALA A 346 -6.25 19.70 -2.45
N ALA A 347 -6.80 19.63 -1.23
CA ALA A 347 -6.51 20.59 -0.16
C ALA A 347 -5.02 20.61 0.25
N LYS A 348 -4.39 19.42 0.35
CA LYS A 348 -2.95 19.32 0.64
C LYS A 348 -2.09 19.90 -0.47
N LEU A 349 -2.50 19.71 -1.73
CA LEU A 349 -1.81 20.21 -2.90
C LEU A 349 -2.04 21.73 -3.10
N ALA A 350 -3.23 22.23 -2.76
CA ALA A 350 -3.56 23.65 -2.83
C ALA A 350 -2.63 24.53 -1.98
N ALA A 351 -2.15 24.00 -0.86
CA ALA A 351 -1.20 24.71 0.02
C ALA A 351 0.23 24.78 -0.54
N ARG A 352 0.53 24.13 -1.66
CA ARG A 352 1.88 24.02 -2.25
C ARG A 352 1.88 24.57 -3.67
N ASP A 353 2.97 25.23 -4.06
CA ASP A 353 3.14 25.76 -5.42
C ASP A 353 3.77 24.70 -6.34
N ILE A 354 2.96 23.70 -6.70
CA ILE A 354 3.35 22.61 -7.61
C ILE A 354 2.30 22.46 -8.72
N PRO A 355 2.69 22.11 -9.96
CA PRO A 355 1.76 21.79 -11.02
C PRO A 355 0.87 20.59 -10.66
N ILE A 356 -0.43 20.68 -10.96
CA ILE A 356 -1.40 19.62 -10.68
C ILE A 356 -2.08 19.22 -11.98
N LEU A 357 -2.05 17.92 -12.27
CA LEU A 357 -2.81 17.30 -13.36
C LEU A 357 -4.12 16.72 -12.82
N ILE A 358 -5.24 17.20 -13.34
CA ILE A 358 -6.59 16.72 -13.01
C ILE A 358 -7.02 15.75 -14.12
N GLN A 359 -7.20 14.48 -13.77
CA GLN A 359 -7.69 13.44 -14.69
C GLN A 359 -9.14 13.10 -14.38
N GLY A 360 -9.89 12.69 -15.41
CA GLY A 360 -11.26 12.23 -15.28
C GLY A 360 -12.01 12.35 -16.57
N GLU A 361 -13.13 11.62 -16.66
CA GLU A 361 -13.98 11.61 -17.85
C GLU A 361 -14.50 13.01 -18.20
N THR A 362 -14.93 13.17 -19.45
CA THR A 362 -15.58 14.43 -19.89
C THR A 362 -16.84 14.67 -19.04
N GLY A 363 -17.00 15.91 -18.58
CA GLY A 363 -18.16 16.28 -17.74
C GLY A 363 -18.07 15.87 -16.27
N SER A 364 -16.97 15.27 -15.77
CA SER A 364 -16.80 14.86 -14.38
C SER A 364 -16.58 16.02 -13.38
N GLY A 365 -16.40 17.26 -13.86
CA GLY A 365 -16.23 18.45 -13.02
C GLY A 365 -14.77 18.89 -12.83
N LYS A 366 -13.87 18.57 -13.79
CA LYS A 366 -12.44 18.96 -13.74
C LYS A 366 -12.21 20.45 -13.54
N GLU A 367 -12.93 21.30 -14.30
CA GLU A 367 -12.85 22.76 -14.16
C GLU A 367 -13.35 23.23 -12.78
N TYR A 368 -14.44 22.61 -12.28
CA TYR A 368 -14.97 22.95 -10.96
C TYR A 368 -13.96 22.63 -9.85
N LEU A 369 -13.28 21.48 -9.93
CA LEU A 369 -12.19 21.13 -9.01
C LEU A 369 -11.00 22.11 -9.14
N ALA A 370 -10.62 22.48 -10.36
CA ALA A 370 -9.53 23.43 -10.58
C ALA A 370 -9.83 24.80 -9.95
N ARG A 371 -11.06 25.28 -10.10
CA ARG A 371 -11.54 26.52 -9.47
C ARG A 371 -11.58 26.40 -7.95
N ALA A 372 -12.06 25.28 -7.42
CA ALA A 372 -12.07 25.02 -5.98
C ALA A 372 -10.65 24.94 -5.37
N ILE A 373 -9.67 24.40 -6.12
CA ILE A 373 -8.25 24.44 -5.74
C ILE A 373 -7.74 25.88 -5.70
N HIS A 374 -8.03 26.68 -6.73
CA HIS A 374 -7.65 28.10 -6.78
C HIS A 374 -8.24 28.87 -5.60
N ASP A 375 -9.54 28.77 -5.35
CA ASP A 375 -10.24 29.44 -4.24
C ASP A 375 -9.75 28.98 -2.85
N SER A 376 -9.12 27.81 -2.80
CA SER A 376 -8.50 27.25 -1.59
C SER A 376 -7.06 27.71 -1.38
N CYS A 377 -6.46 28.35 -2.37
CA CYS A 377 -5.14 28.95 -2.25
C CYS A 377 -5.28 30.38 -1.70
N ASN A 378 -4.40 30.79 -0.80
CA ASN A 378 -4.33 32.20 -0.33
C ASN A 378 -3.75 33.10 -1.44
N SER A 379 -4.33 33.07 -2.64
CA SER A 379 -3.88 33.83 -3.81
C SER A 379 -4.94 34.86 -4.19
N ASP A 380 -4.58 36.14 -4.17
CA ASP A 380 -5.43 37.23 -4.63
C ASP A 380 -5.39 37.40 -6.18
N GLY A 381 -4.72 36.47 -6.89
CA GLY A 381 -4.54 36.53 -8.33
C GLY A 381 -5.72 35.94 -9.11
N ASN A 382 -5.74 36.21 -10.42
CA ASN A 382 -6.81 35.75 -11.30
C ASN A 382 -6.78 34.25 -11.56
N PHE A 383 -7.97 33.63 -11.72
CA PHE A 383 -8.12 32.30 -12.29
C PHE A 383 -8.38 32.46 -13.80
N VAL A 384 -7.40 32.11 -14.61
CA VAL A 384 -7.49 32.16 -16.08
C VAL A 384 -7.62 30.74 -16.63
N ALA A 385 -8.80 30.40 -17.16
CA ALA A 385 -9.08 29.10 -17.76
C ALA A 385 -8.93 29.16 -19.29
N VAL A 386 -8.22 28.19 -19.83
CA VAL A 386 -7.98 28.04 -21.28
C VAL A 386 -8.35 26.63 -21.69
N ASN A 387 -9.34 26.49 -22.57
CA ASN A 387 -9.64 25.20 -23.17
C ASN A 387 -8.83 25.02 -24.47
N CYS A 388 -7.86 24.10 -24.44
CA CYS A 388 -6.92 23.89 -25.54
C CYS A 388 -7.60 23.30 -26.78
N ALA A 389 -8.74 22.59 -26.62
CA ALA A 389 -9.50 22.03 -27.75
C ALA A 389 -10.46 23.03 -28.39
N ALA A 390 -10.86 24.08 -27.68
CA ALA A 390 -11.87 25.03 -28.16
C ALA A 390 -11.30 26.16 -29.03
N ILE A 391 -10.00 26.42 -28.94
CA ILE A 391 -9.34 27.51 -29.67
C ILE A 391 -8.72 26.94 -30.95
N PRO A 392 -9.05 27.50 -32.15
CA PRO A 392 -8.41 27.08 -33.40
C PRO A 392 -6.89 27.14 -33.35
N GLU A 393 -6.20 26.16 -33.92
CA GLU A 393 -4.73 25.99 -33.83
C GLU A 393 -3.96 27.26 -34.25
N HIS A 394 -4.43 27.99 -35.26
CA HIS A 394 -3.78 29.22 -35.73
C HIS A 394 -3.99 30.44 -34.80
N LEU A 395 -4.93 30.36 -33.85
CA LEU A 395 -5.21 31.46 -32.90
C LEU A 395 -4.68 31.17 -31.50
N ILE A 396 -4.57 29.90 -31.10
CA ILE A 396 -4.23 29.51 -29.73
C ILE A 396 -2.85 30.08 -29.30
N GLU A 397 -1.90 30.17 -30.24
CA GLU A 397 -0.59 30.74 -29.97
C GLU A 397 -0.70 32.24 -29.56
N SER A 398 -1.42 33.03 -30.34
CA SER A 398 -1.61 34.47 -30.08
C SER A 398 -2.48 34.72 -28.85
N GLU A 399 -3.44 33.84 -28.55
CA GLU A 399 -4.26 33.94 -27.33
C GLU A 399 -3.46 33.62 -26.07
N LEU A 400 -2.70 32.52 -26.09
CA LEU A 400 -1.92 32.07 -24.91
C LEU A 400 -0.74 33.02 -24.61
N PHE A 401 0.08 33.32 -25.62
CA PHE A 401 1.35 34.01 -25.44
C PHE A 401 1.25 35.51 -25.69
N GLY A 402 0.17 35.95 -26.36
CA GLY A 402 0.05 37.35 -26.81
C GLY A 402 0.94 37.69 -28.01
N TYR A 403 0.85 38.92 -28.52
CA TYR A 403 1.65 39.37 -29.65
C TYR A 403 1.98 40.84 -29.55
N THR A 404 3.10 41.25 -30.18
CA THR A 404 3.50 42.63 -30.31
C THR A 404 2.84 43.28 -31.52
N PRO A 405 2.73 44.62 -31.57
CA PRO A 405 2.23 45.34 -32.75
C PRO A 405 2.96 44.91 -34.02
N GLY A 406 2.20 44.53 -35.06
CA GLY A 406 2.77 44.16 -36.35
C GLY A 406 3.40 42.77 -36.40
N ALA A 407 3.17 41.90 -35.45
CA ALA A 407 3.74 40.54 -35.39
C ALA A 407 3.36 39.64 -36.55
N PHE A 408 2.17 39.82 -37.14
CA PHE A 408 1.68 39.11 -38.33
C PHE A 408 0.63 39.93 -39.09
N THR A 409 0.29 39.51 -40.30
CA THR A 409 -0.72 40.17 -41.11
C THR A 409 -2.10 40.06 -40.46
N GLY A 410 -2.69 41.25 -40.10
CA GLY A 410 -3.93 41.31 -39.32
C GLY A 410 -3.75 41.55 -37.82
N ALA A 411 -2.53 41.61 -37.32
CA ALA A 411 -2.25 41.95 -35.91
C ALA A 411 -2.70 43.40 -35.60
N SER A 412 -3.34 43.55 -34.41
CA SER A 412 -3.73 44.86 -33.92
C SER A 412 -2.53 45.80 -33.77
N GLN A 413 -2.67 47.07 -34.10
CA GLN A 413 -1.64 48.09 -33.91
C GLN A 413 -1.26 48.32 -32.44
N LYS A 414 -2.07 47.86 -31.48
CA LYS A 414 -1.80 47.95 -30.04
C LYS A 414 -1.16 46.68 -29.47
N GLY A 415 -1.04 45.60 -30.29
CA GLY A 415 -0.69 44.28 -29.78
C GLY A 415 -1.81 43.67 -28.93
N LYS A 416 -1.57 42.49 -28.35
CA LYS A 416 -2.49 41.82 -27.41
C LYS A 416 -1.70 41.16 -26.29
N ARG A 417 -2.13 41.37 -25.06
CA ARG A 417 -1.62 40.65 -23.89
C ARG A 417 -2.11 39.21 -23.93
N GLY A 418 -1.23 38.23 -23.66
CA GLY A 418 -1.58 36.80 -23.64
C GLY A 418 -2.20 36.36 -22.33
N LEU A 419 -2.98 35.27 -22.37
CA LEU A 419 -3.65 34.67 -21.21
C LEU A 419 -2.66 34.22 -20.13
N ILE A 420 -1.46 33.77 -20.51
CA ILE A 420 -0.38 33.43 -19.57
C ILE A 420 0.07 34.66 -18.77
N GLU A 421 0.22 35.80 -19.42
CA GLU A 421 0.57 37.05 -18.75
C GLU A 421 -0.58 37.55 -17.87
N GLU A 422 -1.84 37.35 -18.24
CA GLU A 422 -3.03 37.66 -17.44
C GLU A 422 -3.15 36.83 -16.18
N ALA A 423 -2.71 35.55 -16.25
CA ALA A 423 -2.69 34.62 -15.12
C ALA A 423 -1.55 34.91 -14.12
N SER A 424 -0.64 35.83 -14.43
CA SER A 424 0.50 36.14 -13.57
C SER A 424 0.04 36.68 -12.20
N GLY A 425 0.55 36.09 -11.13
CA GLY A 425 0.12 36.35 -9.75
C GLY A 425 -1.03 35.44 -9.31
N GLY A 426 -1.60 34.63 -10.20
CA GLY A 426 -2.75 33.75 -9.95
C GLY A 426 -2.56 32.33 -10.46
N THR A 427 -3.61 31.80 -11.07
CA THR A 427 -3.66 30.41 -11.56
C THR A 427 -4.00 30.36 -13.05
N LEU A 428 -3.18 29.65 -13.81
CA LEU A 428 -3.46 29.25 -15.19
C LEU A 428 -4.04 27.84 -15.18
N PHE A 429 -5.26 27.67 -15.68
CA PHE A 429 -5.90 26.38 -15.86
C PHE A 429 -5.96 26.02 -17.33
N LEU A 430 -5.30 24.91 -17.70
CA LEU A 430 -5.23 24.38 -19.07
C LEU A 430 -6.16 23.17 -19.18
N ASP A 431 -7.38 23.40 -19.67
CA ASP A 431 -8.33 22.30 -19.88
C ASP A 431 -8.04 21.61 -21.21
N GLU A 432 -8.24 20.27 -21.22
CA GLU A 432 -7.97 19.38 -22.34
C GLU A 432 -6.55 19.56 -22.90
N ILE A 433 -5.56 19.57 -22.02
CA ILE A 433 -4.13 19.80 -22.36
C ILE A 433 -3.60 18.77 -23.36
N GLY A 434 -4.18 17.55 -23.40
CA GLY A 434 -3.85 16.51 -24.37
C GLY A 434 -4.14 16.85 -25.83
N ASP A 435 -4.95 17.88 -26.07
CA ASP A 435 -5.30 18.36 -27.42
C ASP A 435 -4.44 19.54 -27.86
N MET A 436 -3.47 19.99 -27.03
CA MET A 436 -2.57 21.07 -27.41
C MET A 436 -1.62 20.67 -28.55
N PRO A 437 -1.50 21.48 -29.62
CA PRO A 437 -0.56 21.22 -30.73
C PRO A 437 0.89 21.08 -30.26
N LEU A 438 1.65 20.14 -30.83
CA LEU A 438 3.06 19.87 -30.47
C LEU A 438 3.96 21.10 -30.57
N SER A 439 3.71 22.00 -31.52
CA SER A 439 4.44 23.25 -31.70
C SER A 439 4.34 24.15 -30.46
N LEU A 440 3.20 24.15 -29.77
CA LEU A 440 2.93 25.01 -28.62
C LEU A 440 3.38 24.36 -27.31
N GLN A 441 3.46 23.03 -27.27
CA GLN A 441 3.96 22.30 -26.09
C GLN A 441 5.39 22.69 -25.73
N SER A 442 6.26 22.93 -26.71
CA SER A 442 7.64 23.40 -26.47
C SER A 442 7.69 24.82 -25.90
N ARG A 443 6.79 25.70 -26.31
CA ARG A 443 6.68 27.05 -25.77
C ARG A 443 6.13 27.06 -24.36
N LEU A 444 5.10 26.25 -24.10
CA LEU A 444 4.55 26.08 -22.75
C LEU A 444 5.60 25.51 -21.79
N LEU A 445 6.40 24.55 -22.24
CA LEU A 445 7.50 24.01 -21.42
C LEU A 445 8.48 25.09 -20.97
N ARG A 446 8.82 26.05 -21.86
CA ARG A 446 9.67 27.19 -21.49
C ARG A 446 9.02 28.04 -20.40
N VAL A 447 7.72 28.37 -20.54
CA VAL A 447 7.00 29.13 -19.51
C VAL A 447 7.06 28.42 -18.15
N LEU A 448 6.86 27.10 -18.13
CA LEU A 448 6.88 26.29 -16.91
C LEU A 448 8.29 26.13 -16.30
N SER A 449 9.32 26.21 -17.11
CA SER A 449 10.71 25.97 -16.69
C SER A 449 11.44 27.24 -16.33
N GLU A 450 11.24 28.31 -17.11
CA GLU A 450 11.96 29.56 -16.99
C GLU A 450 11.15 30.64 -16.25
N ASN A 451 9.84 30.41 -16.04
CA ASN A 451 8.89 31.37 -15.49
C ASN A 451 8.85 32.70 -16.30
N GLU A 452 8.97 32.55 -17.62
CA GLU A 452 8.96 33.68 -18.55
C GLU A 452 8.04 33.39 -19.74
N VAL A 453 7.35 34.42 -20.24
CA VAL A 453 6.53 34.33 -21.45
C VAL A 453 7.08 35.24 -22.52
N GLN A 454 7.23 34.74 -23.75
CA GLN A 454 7.66 35.54 -24.90
C GLN A 454 6.47 35.71 -25.86
N PRO A 455 5.91 36.96 -25.98
CA PRO A 455 4.88 37.26 -26.96
C PRO A 455 5.35 37.00 -28.41
N VAL A 456 4.41 36.68 -29.30
CA VAL A 456 4.72 36.51 -30.73
C VAL A 456 5.26 37.82 -31.29
N GLY A 457 6.42 37.76 -31.98
CA GLY A 457 7.11 38.93 -32.51
C GLY A 457 7.95 39.74 -31.50
N ALA A 458 7.96 39.35 -30.22
CA ALA A 458 8.77 40.04 -29.22
C ALA A 458 10.20 39.47 -29.18
N LEU A 459 11.20 40.34 -29.00
CA LEU A 459 12.62 39.97 -28.83
C LEU A 459 12.96 39.61 -27.38
N LYS A 460 12.18 40.09 -26.41
CA LYS A 460 12.42 39.87 -24.99
C LYS A 460 11.27 39.10 -24.34
N ALA A 461 11.61 38.13 -23.50
CA ALA A 461 10.65 37.47 -22.64
C ALA A 461 10.26 38.38 -21.45
N LYS A 462 9.09 38.14 -20.87
CA LYS A 462 8.55 38.79 -19.69
C LYS A 462 8.45 37.78 -18.56
N PRO A 463 8.90 38.12 -17.34
CA PRO A 463 8.75 37.21 -16.20
C PRO A 463 7.28 37.08 -15.81
N VAL A 464 6.87 35.86 -15.47
CA VAL A 464 5.52 35.53 -14.99
C VAL A 464 5.65 34.61 -13.76
N ARG A 465 4.75 34.83 -12.81
CA ARG A 465 4.65 33.92 -11.65
C ARG A 465 3.23 33.41 -11.57
N LEU A 466 3.04 32.13 -11.85
CA LEU A 466 1.71 31.54 -11.93
C LEU A 466 1.72 30.10 -11.41
N ARG A 467 0.63 29.71 -10.79
CA ARG A 467 0.31 28.31 -10.52
C ARG A 467 -0.27 27.69 -11.78
N VAL A 468 0.12 26.46 -12.08
CA VAL A 468 -0.41 25.74 -13.24
C VAL A 468 -1.25 24.56 -12.78
N LEU A 469 -2.50 24.55 -13.23
CA LEU A 469 -3.41 23.42 -13.17
C LEU A 469 -3.69 22.96 -14.61
N SER A 470 -3.63 21.67 -14.87
CA SER A 470 -3.96 21.09 -16.17
C SER A 470 -5.01 20.02 -16.02
N ALA A 471 -5.86 19.83 -17.04
CA ALA A 471 -6.87 18.77 -17.05
C ALA A 471 -6.82 18.02 -18.36
N SER A 472 -7.11 16.72 -18.30
CA SER A 472 -7.25 15.86 -19.47
C SER A 472 -8.21 14.71 -19.19
N HIS A 473 -9.00 14.33 -20.19
CA HIS A 473 -9.76 13.09 -20.21
C HIS A 473 -8.97 11.94 -20.84
N ARG A 474 -7.86 12.24 -21.52
CA ARG A 474 -6.98 11.26 -22.16
C ARG A 474 -5.81 10.93 -21.25
N ASP A 475 -5.26 9.72 -21.43
CA ASP A 475 -4.00 9.34 -20.79
C ASP A 475 -2.83 10.03 -21.52
N LEU A 476 -2.22 11.02 -20.84
CA LEU A 476 -1.07 11.74 -21.40
C LEU A 476 0.15 10.82 -21.60
N ALA A 477 0.30 9.76 -20.81
CA ALA A 477 1.41 8.82 -20.97
C ALA A 477 1.27 8.00 -22.26
N GLU A 478 0.04 7.68 -22.68
CA GLU A 478 -0.21 7.06 -23.99
C GLU A 478 0.08 8.03 -25.13
N LEU A 479 -0.37 9.29 -25.01
CA LEU A 479 -0.07 10.32 -26.01
C LEU A 479 1.44 10.58 -26.18
N VAL A 480 2.22 10.41 -25.11
CA VAL A 480 3.70 10.47 -25.19
C VAL A 480 4.24 9.30 -26.01
N LYS A 481 3.75 8.07 -25.80
CA LYS A 481 4.15 6.89 -26.59
C LYS A 481 3.80 7.03 -28.08
N GLU A 482 2.65 7.64 -28.37
CA GLU A 482 2.18 7.92 -29.73
C GLU A 482 2.93 9.09 -30.40
N GLY A 483 3.81 9.79 -29.69
CA GLY A 483 4.51 10.98 -30.19
C GLY A 483 3.63 12.22 -30.35
N ARG A 484 2.44 12.25 -29.76
CA ARG A 484 1.46 13.36 -29.82
C ARG A 484 1.59 14.30 -28.64
N PHE A 485 2.33 13.90 -27.61
CA PHE A 485 2.64 14.73 -26.44
C PHE A 485 4.13 14.62 -26.08
N ARG A 486 4.77 15.72 -25.73
CA ARG A 486 6.20 15.72 -25.38
C ARG A 486 6.41 15.14 -24.00
N GLN A 487 7.40 14.28 -23.88
CA GLN A 487 7.76 13.64 -22.62
C GLN A 487 8.25 14.63 -21.55
N ASP A 488 9.02 15.64 -21.96
CA ASP A 488 9.55 16.67 -21.05
C ASP A 488 8.42 17.52 -20.44
N LEU A 489 7.43 17.92 -21.24
CA LEU A 489 6.25 18.64 -20.76
C LEU A 489 5.38 17.76 -19.85
N TYR A 490 5.20 16.49 -20.21
CA TYR A 490 4.47 15.53 -19.37
C TYR A 490 5.02 15.47 -17.95
N TYR A 491 6.33 15.27 -17.77
CA TYR A 491 6.93 15.24 -16.44
C TYR A 491 6.84 16.56 -15.69
N ARG A 492 6.79 17.68 -16.38
CA ARG A 492 6.66 19.00 -15.75
C ARG A 492 5.24 19.27 -15.27
N LEU A 493 4.21 18.81 -15.99
CA LEU A 493 2.79 18.95 -15.63
C LEU A 493 2.33 17.87 -14.62
N ASN A 494 2.87 16.67 -14.71
CA ASN A 494 2.49 15.53 -13.87
C ASN A 494 3.30 15.43 -12.58
N ALA A 495 3.56 16.59 -11.92
CA ALA A 495 4.21 16.59 -10.60
C ALA A 495 3.27 16.05 -9.51
N ALA A 496 1.97 16.27 -9.65
CA ALA A 496 0.94 15.66 -8.80
C ALA A 496 -0.33 15.41 -9.63
N THR A 497 -0.92 14.22 -9.50
CA THR A 497 -2.16 13.85 -10.19
C THR A 497 -3.33 13.74 -9.20
N VAL A 498 -4.48 14.28 -9.60
CA VAL A 498 -5.76 14.12 -8.90
C VAL A 498 -6.78 13.56 -9.89
N THR A 499 -7.32 12.38 -9.61
CA THR A 499 -8.28 11.71 -10.50
C THR A 499 -9.69 11.86 -9.93
N LEU A 500 -10.59 12.44 -10.73
CA LEU A 500 -12.02 12.53 -10.40
C LEU A 500 -12.72 11.22 -10.77
N PRO A 501 -13.57 10.68 -9.88
CA PRO A 501 -14.40 9.51 -10.19
C PRO A 501 -15.47 9.88 -11.23
N ALA A 502 -15.89 8.90 -12.03
CA ALA A 502 -17.05 9.04 -12.89
C ALA A 502 -18.33 9.13 -12.03
N LEU A 503 -19.38 9.77 -12.53
CA LEU A 503 -20.62 9.98 -11.77
C LEU A 503 -21.28 8.65 -11.34
N ARG A 504 -21.20 7.62 -12.17
CA ARG A 504 -21.68 6.25 -11.86
C ARG A 504 -20.94 5.55 -10.72
N GLU A 505 -19.76 6.06 -10.33
CA GLU A 505 -18.94 5.52 -9.25
C GLU A 505 -19.18 6.25 -7.92
N ARG A 506 -19.98 7.33 -7.95
CA ARG A 506 -20.26 8.19 -6.79
C ARG A 506 -21.50 7.72 -6.04
N GLU A 507 -21.42 7.79 -4.72
CA GLU A 507 -22.53 7.42 -3.82
C GLU A 507 -23.46 8.60 -3.49
N ASP A 508 -23.03 9.85 -3.79
CA ASP A 508 -23.76 11.08 -3.44
C ASP A 508 -24.62 11.65 -4.60
N LEU A 509 -25.02 10.80 -5.58
CA LEU A 509 -25.81 11.23 -6.74
C LEU A 509 -27.13 11.93 -6.34
N GLY A 510 -27.85 11.43 -5.33
CA GLY A 510 -29.08 12.06 -4.84
C GLY A 510 -28.84 13.48 -4.34
N TRP A 511 -27.77 13.71 -3.60
CA TRP A 511 -27.38 15.04 -3.13
C TRP A 511 -27.02 15.97 -4.32
N LEU A 512 -26.33 15.45 -5.34
CA LEU A 512 -25.99 16.23 -6.54
C LEU A 512 -27.25 16.67 -7.30
N ILE A 513 -28.24 15.79 -7.44
CA ILE A 513 -29.54 16.13 -8.03
C ILE A 513 -30.19 17.29 -7.26
N ASP A 514 -30.24 17.23 -5.94
CA ASP A 514 -30.77 18.29 -5.09
C ASP A 514 -30.00 19.62 -5.25
N GLN A 515 -28.67 19.58 -5.32
CA GLN A 515 -27.85 20.77 -5.51
C GLN A 515 -28.09 21.42 -6.89
N PHE A 516 -28.19 20.60 -7.93
CA PHE A 516 -28.47 21.11 -9.27
C PHE A 516 -29.88 21.68 -9.38
N LEU A 517 -30.87 21.08 -8.75
CA LEU A 517 -32.22 21.63 -8.70
C LEU A 517 -32.25 22.99 -7.97
N ARG A 518 -31.64 23.10 -6.80
CA ARG A 518 -31.54 24.38 -6.09
C ARG A 518 -30.85 25.47 -6.93
N ARG A 519 -29.88 25.11 -7.74
CA ARG A 519 -29.25 26.04 -8.68
C ARG A 519 -30.23 26.47 -9.77
N ILE A 520 -30.98 25.55 -10.37
CA ILE A 520 -31.99 25.82 -11.39
C ILE A 520 -33.14 26.66 -10.79
N GLU A 521 -33.58 26.36 -9.58
CA GLU A 521 -34.56 27.13 -8.81
C GLU A 521 -34.14 28.59 -8.65
N LYS A 522 -32.87 28.81 -8.29
CA LYS A 522 -32.31 30.16 -8.13
C LYS A 522 -32.21 30.92 -9.47
N GLU A 523 -31.90 30.20 -10.55
CA GLU A 523 -31.81 30.77 -11.91
C GLU A 523 -33.21 31.14 -12.45
N ASN A 524 -34.23 30.30 -12.22
CA ASN A 524 -35.56 30.47 -12.76
C ASN A 524 -36.53 31.23 -11.85
N GLY A 525 -36.22 31.30 -10.54
CA GLY A 525 -37.13 31.89 -9.54
C GLY A 525 -38.33 31.01 -9.16
N GLU A 526 -38.31 29.73 -9.53
CA GLU A 526 -39.38 28.75 -9.31
C GLU A 526 -38.84 27.58 -8.43
N THR A 527 -39.74 26.88 -7.74
CA THR A 527 -39.38 25.70 -6.94
C THR A 527 -39.77 24.42 -7.66
N TYR A 528 -38.91 23.41 -7.61
CA TYR A 528 -39.12 22.14 -8.30
C TYR A 528 -39.19 20.96 -7.33
N ARG A 529 -40.05 19.99 -7.66
CA ARG A 529 -40.18 18.74 -6.89
C ARG A 529 -40.15 17.55 -7.86
N ILE A 530 -39.21 16.65 -7.66
CA ILE A 530 -39.14 15.40 -8.43
C ILE A 530 -40.01 14.35 -7.77
N ASP A 531 -40.84 13.67 -8.55
CA ASP A 531 -41.60 12.54 -8.07
C ASP A 531 -40.73 11.29 -7.88
N LYS A 532 -41.22 10.29 -7.14
CA LYS A 532 -40.44 9.08 -6.85
C LYS A 532 -40.06 8.27 -8.08
N ALA A 533 -40.93 8.26 -9.11
CA ALA A 533 -40.68 7.49 -10.32
C ALA A 533 -39.60 8.15 -11.18
N ALA A 534 -39.64 9.48 -11.34
CA ALA A 534 -38.62 10.25 -12.04
C ALA A 534 -37.25 10.19 -11.31
N LEU A 535 -37.25 10.29 -9.98
CA LEU A 535 -36.05 10.17 -9.16
C LEU A 535 -35.39 8.79 -9.30
N ALA A 536 -36.17 7.71 -9.32
CA ALA A 536 -35.66 6.36 -9.49
C ALA A 536 -34.93 6.20 -10.83
N ILE A 537 -35.46 6.77 -11.91
CA ILE A 537 -34.83 6.75 -13.23
C ILE A 537 -33.49 7.51 -13.21
N LEU A 538 -33.46 8.70 -12.61
CA LEU A 538 -32.25 9.51 -12.49
C LEU A 538 -31.15 8.82 -11.66
N LEU A 539 -31.53 8.07 -10.62
CA LEU A 539 -30.61 7.33 -9.78
C LEU A 539 -30.08 6.04 -10.42
N ASP A 540 -30.85 5.45 -11.34
CA ASP A 540 -30.48 4.19 -12.01
C ASP A 540 -29.65 4.39 -13.30
N HIS A 541 -29.63 5.59 -13.85
CA HIS A 541 -28.92 5.92 -15.09
C HIS A 541 -27.39 6.01 -14.88
N ASP A 542 -26.60 5.51 -15.85
CA ASP A 542 -25.11 5.42 -15.76
C ASP A 542 -24.38 6.76 -16.03
N TRP A 543 -25.06 7.75 -16.57
CA TRP A 543 -24.55 9.10 -16.83
C TRP A 543 -23.21 9.14 -17.61
N PRO A 544 -23.16 8.65 -18.87
CA PRO A 544 -21.93 8.67 -19.67
C PRO A 544 -21.35 10.07 -19.89
N GLY A 545 -22.19 11.11 -19.91
CA GLY A 545 -21.79 12.50 -19.95
C GLY A 545 -21.58 13.14 -18.57
N ASN A 546 -21.61 12.34 -17.50
CA ASN A 546 -21.33 12.74 -16.13
C ASN A 546 -22.21 13.92 -15.63
N LEU A 547 -21.63 14.83 -14.84
CA LEU A 547 -22.34 15.98 -14.26
C LEU A 547 -22.93 16.92 -15.33
N ARG A 548 -22.31 16.99 -16.50
CA ARG A 548 -22.80 17.84 -17.61
C ARG A 548 -24.12 17.31 -18.15
N GLU A 549 -24.21 16.02 -18.37
CA GLU A 549 -25.42 15.35 -18.84
C GLU A 549 -26.53 15.43 -17.78
N LEU A 550 -26.23 15.12 -16.52
CA LEU A 550 -27.16 15.21 -15.40
C LEU A 550 -27.75 16.62 -15.28
N PHE A 551 -26.91 17.65 -15.31
CA PHE A 551 -27.37 19.03 -15.19
C PHE A 551 -28.27 19.44 -16.36
N ASN A 552 -27.92 19.05 -17.59
CA ASN A 552 -28.74 19.32 -18.77
C ASN A 552 -30.08 18.57 -18.71
N ALA A 553 -30.10 17.32 -18.28
CA ALA A 553 -31.34 16.55 -18.11
C ALA A 553 -32.28 17.20 -17.08
N LEU A 554 -31.74 17.65 -15.96
CA LEU A 554 -32.53 18.36 -14.94
C LEU A 554 -33.05 19.72 -15.42
N ARG A 555 -32.26 20.48 -16.21
CA ARG A 555 -32.73 21.73 -16.83
C ARG A 555 -33.88 21.51 -17.81
N VAL A 556 -33.79 20.46 -18.64
CA VAL A 556 -34.89 20.10 -19.57
C VAL A 556 -36.11 19.67 -18.78
N ALA A 557 -35.94 18.83 -17.75
CA ALA A 557 -37.03 18.38 -16.90
C ALA A 557 -37.74 19.54 -16.17
N ALA A 558 -36.96 20.51 -15.66
CA ALA A 558 -37.51 21.73 -15.04
C ALA A 558 -38.29 22.58 -16.06
N ALA A 559 -37.78 22.74 -17.28
CA ALA A 559 -38.45 23.52 -18.33
C ALA A 559 -39.74 22.87 -18.85
N LEU A 560 -39.84 21.53 -18.77
CA LEU A 560 -41.04 20.77 -19.18
C LEU A 560 -42.03 20.52 -18.02
N SER A 561 -41.70 20.95 -16.80
CA SER A 561 -42.52 20.70 -15.63
C SER A 561 -43.72 21.65 -15.56
N ASP A 562 -44.90 21.12 -15.24
CA ASP A 562 -46.09 21.91 -14.98
C ASP A 562 -46.18 22.20 -13.47
N GLY A 563 -46.16 23.50 -13.13
CA GLY A 563 -46.26 23.95 -11.72
C GLY A 563 -45.10 23.46 -10.83
N GLY A 564 -43.90 23.24 -11.43
CA GLY A 564 -42.71 22.83 -10.71
C GLY A 564 -42.66 21.35 -10.32
N LYS A 565 -43.59 20.52 -10.80
CA LYS A 565 -43.59 19.08 -10.56
C LYS A 565 -42.89 18.36 -11.72
N ILE A 566 -41.77 17.75 -11.43
CA ILE A 566 -40.99 16.94 -12.39
C ILE A 566 -41.42 15.47 -12.24
N ASP A 567 -42.15 14.97 -13.21
CA ASP A 567 -42.53 13.57 -13.33
C ASP A 567 -41.75 12.86 -14.45
N ARG A 568 -42.06 11.59 -14.69
CA ARG A 568 -41.41 10.79 -15.73
C ARG A 568 -41.50 11.42 -17.13
N GLY A 569 -42.63 12.07 -17.45
CA GLY A 569 -42.88 12.70 -18.76
C GLY A 569 -42.02 13.94 -19.01
N CYS A 570 -41.51 14.57 -17.96
CA CYS A 570 -40.63 15.72 -18.03
C CYS A 570 -39.17 15.33 -18.34
N LEU A 571 -38.79 14.05 -18.14
CA LEU A 571 -37.41 13.60 -18.35
C LEU A 571 -37.11 13.41 -19.85
N PRO A 572 -35.86 13.70 -20.30
CA PRO A 572 -35.44 13.48 -21.67
C PRO A 572 -35.57 12.02 -22.14
N GLU A 573 -36.01 11.81 -23.37
CA GLU A 573 -36.27 10.46 -23.92
C GLU A 573 -35.05 9.54 -23.93
N HIS A 574 -33.84 10.05 -24.07
CA HIS A 574 -32.63 9.25 -24.08
C HIS A 574 -32.36 8.55 -22.74
N LEU A 575 -32.90 9.04 -21.63
CA LEU A 575 -32.80 8.38 -20.32
C LEU A 575 -33.64 7.09 -20.24
N PHE A 576 -34.52 6.85 -21.21
CA PHE A 576 -35.36 5.65 -21.31
C PHE A 576 -34.85 4.66 -22.38
N ALA A 577 -33.97 5.08 -23.27
CA ALA A 577 -33.52 4.27 -24.42
C ALA A 577 -32.71 3.02 -24.00
N GLU A 578 -32.12 2.98 -22.82
CA GLU A 578 -31.40 1.80 -22.31
C GLU A 578 -32.31 0.70 -21.74
N VAL A 579 -33.60 0.95 -21.55
CA VAL A 579 -34.56 -0.06 -21.05
C VAL A 579 -34.96 -1.06 -22.16
N ALA A 580 -34.75 -0.72 -23.41
CA ALA A 580 -35.09 -1.59 -24.56
C ALA A 580 -34.11 -2.78 -24.74
N THR A 581 -32.92 -2.76 -24.15
CA THR A 581 -31.94 -3.87 -24.17
C THR A 581 -32.10 -4.85 -22.97
N ASP A 582 -32.94 -4.53 -21.99
CA ASP A 582 -33.18 -5.40 -20.82
C ASP A 582 -34.16 -6.56 -21.13
N ASP A 583 -34.80 -6.55 -22.31
CA ASP A 583 -35.72 -7.60 -22.78
C ASP A 583 -35.00 -8.92 -23.13
N ALA A 584 -33.68 -8.90 -23.33
CA ALA A 584 -32.87 -10.09 -23.60
C ALA A 584 -32.48 -10.90 -22.33
N LEU A 585 -32.75 -10.35 -21.14
CA LEU A 585 -32.42 -10.97 -19.85
C LEU A 585 -33.62 -10.96 -18.89
N ARG A 586 -34.73 -11.56 -19.31
CA ARG A 586 -35.98 -11.56 -18.54
C ARG A 586 -35.95 -12.44 -17.29
N ASP A 587 -34.98 -13.37 -17.16
CA ASP A 587 -34.92 -14.31 -16.04
C ASP A 587 -33.59 -14.24 -15.31
N ASP A 588 -33.62 -14.14 -13.97
CA ASP A 588 -32.46 -14.12 -13.10
C ASP A 588 -31.66 -15.45 -13.18
N ASP A 589 -32.33 -16.54 -13.50
CA ASP A 589 -31.71 -17.84 -13.75
C ASP A 589 -30.97 -17.91 -15.10
N ASP A 590 -31.41 -17.15 -16.10
CA ASP A 590 -30.71 -17.00 -17.38
C ASP A 590 -29.40 -16.21 -17.21
N LEU A 591 -29.39 -15.16 -16.37
CA LEU A 591 -28.20 -14.40 -16.05
C LEU A 591 -27.15 -15.28 -15.33
N ARG A 592 -27.59 -16.11 -14.37
CA ARG A 592 -26.71 -17.05 -13.66
C ARG A 592 -26.15 -18.13 -14.58
N ARG A 593 -26.93 -18.63 -15.53
CA ARG A 593 -26.49 -19.60 -16.56
C ARG A 593 -25.47 -18.96 -17.48
N ALA A 594 -25.78 -17.82 -18.06
CA ALA A 594 -24.88 -17.08 -18.95
C ALA A 594 -23.55 -16.68 -18.26
N LEU A 595 -23.58 -16.38 -16.94
CA LEU A 595 -22.38 -16.12 -16.18
C LEU A 595 -21.50 -17.37 -16.02
N LYS A 596 -22.12 -18.54 -15.77
CA LYS A 596 -21.40 -19.84 -15.73
C LYS A 596 -20.81 -20.20 -17.08
N ASP A 597 -21.53 -20.00 -18.17
CA ASP A 597 -21.08 -20.25 -19.54
C ASP A 597 -19.89 -19.38 -19.94
N CYS A 598 -19.79 -18.18 -19.37
CA CYS A 598 -18.65 -17.27 -19.50
C CYS A 598 -17.54 -17.52 -18.44
N GLY A 599 -17.54 -18.66 -17.76
CA GLY A 599 -16.53 -19.01 -16.73
C GLY A 599 -16.51 -18.08 -15.53
N ASN A 600 -17.66 -17.57 -15.09
CA ASN A 600 -17.83 -16.55 -14.04
C ASN A 600 -17.13 -15.20 -14.33
N ASN A 601 -16.78 -14.94 -15.58
CA ASN A 601 -16.15 -13.70 -15.99
C ASN A 601 -17.20 -12.64 -16.38
N VAL A 602 -17.51 -11.75 -15.43
CA VAL A 602 -18.49 -10.66 -15.60
C VAL A 602 -18.12 -9.73 -16.77
N SER A 603 -16.84 -9.52 -17.05
CA SER A 603 -16.39 -8.68 -18.17
C SER A 603 -16.60 -9.35 -19.54
N ALA A 604 -16.48 -10.67 -19.61
CA ALA A 604 -16.78 -11.45 -20.81
C ALA A 604 -18.29 -11.48 -21.07
N LEU A 605 -19.08 -11.69 -20.03
CA LEU A 605 -20.54 -11.67 -20.10
C LEU A 605 -21.07 -10.28 -20.51
N ALA A 606 -20.53 -9.21 -19.98
CA ALA A 606 -20.91 -7.84 -20.34
C ALA A 606 -20.66 -7.56 -21.82
N ARG A 607 -19.52 -8.03 -22.38
CA ARG A 607 -19.21 -7.90 -23.82
C ARG A 607 -20.13 -8.75 -24.70
N SER A 608 -20.47 -9.97 -24.30
CA SER A 608 -21.33 -10.86 -25.08
C SER A 608 -22.78 -10.37 -25.13
N LEU A 609 -23.24 -9.68 -24.10
CA LEU A 609 -24.59 -9.15 -23.98
C LEU A 609 -24.71 -7.69 -24.46
N GLY A 610 -23.59 -7.02 -24.81
CA GLY A 610 -23.58 -5.62 -25.24
C GLY A 610 -23.96 -4.64 -24.11
N VAL A 611 -23.83 -5.05 -22.83
CA VAL A 611 -24.20 -4.25 -21.64
C VAL A 611 -22.98 -3.88 -20.82
N ASN A 612 -23.08 -2.86 -19.98
CA ASN A 612 -21.99 -2.45 -19.08
C ASN A 612 -21.77 -3.47 -17.96
N ARG A 613 -20.50 -3.64 -17.57
CA ARG A 613 -20.10 -4.51 -16.46
C ARG A 613 -20.79 -4.13 -15.15
N SER A 614 -21.02 -2.83 -14.90
CA SER A 614 -21.73 -2.29 -13.74
C SER A 614 -23.18 -2.75 -13.67
N THR A 615 -23.86 -2.85 -14.83
CA THR A 615 -25.25 -3.34 -14.94
C THR A 615 -25.35 -4.79 -14.47
N ILE A 616 -24.42 -5.65 -14.88
CA ILE A 616 -24.36 -7.06 -14.46
C ILE A 616 -24.02 -7.16 -12.98
N HIS A 617 -23.04 -6.40 -12.47
CA HIS A 617 -22.68 -6.40 -11.05
C HIS A 617 -23.83 -5.93 -10.16
N ARG A 618 -24.56 -4.87 -10.56
CA ARG A 618 -25.70 -4.35 -9.80
C ARG A 618 -26.82 -5.39 -9.74
N ARG A 619 -27.09 -6.09 -10.83
CA ARG A 619 -28.10 -7.14 -10.90
C ARG A 619 -27.73 -8.37 -10.08
N LEU A 620 -26.48 -8.82 -10.14
CA LEU A 620 -25.98 -9.90 -9.29
C LEU A 620 -26.02 -9.55 -7.79
N LYS A 621 -25.82 -8.28 -7.43
CA LYS A 621 -25.92 -7.79 -6.03
C LYS A 621 -27.36 -7.74 -5.51
N ARG A 622 -28.37 -7.65 -6.39
CA ARG A 622 -29.80 -7.75 -6.03
C ARG A 622 -30.25 -9.21 -5.85
N LEU A 623 -29.46 -10.17 -6.35
CA LEU A 623 -29.75 -11.61 -6.31
C LEU A 623 -29.10 -12.36 -5.13
N ASN A 624 -28.22 -11.69 -4.40
CA ASN A 624 -27.63 -12.10 -3.13
C ASN A 624 -28.21 -11.28 -1.97
#